data_c4f506bf21025518f7efac47587fdf25
#
_entry.id   c4f506bf21025518f7efac47587fdf25
#
_cell.length_a   1.000
_cell.length_b   1.000
_cell.length_c   1.000
_cell.angle_alpha   90.00
_cell.angle_beta   90.00
_cell.angle_gamma   90.00
#
_symmetry.space_group_name_H-M   'P 1'
#
loop_
_entity.id
_entity.type
_entity.pdbx_description
1 polymer ?
#
loop_
_entity_poly.entity_id
_entity_poly.type
_entity_poly.pdbx_seq_one_letter_code
_entity_poly.pdbx_strand_id
1 'polypeptide(L)'
;MKKLLVTGFDPFNGNTENPSWLAAQALPQRVGEFEVHKLQLPTVYGQAAQMVMDFAATLQPDVILCLGLAGGRAAVTPERVGINIRSASIPDNAGQQFTDAPIIPGGPAAYFSALPVTAMASAIREAGVPGAVSNTAGTYVCNDVLYTLCHHFAGTQTQVGFIHVPYIPGQGEPNLPLTDTVKALCAAIESL
;
A
#
# COMPACT_ATOMS: atom_id res chain seq x y z
N MET A 1 21.27 -2.40 9.56
CA MET A 1 20.23 -3.04 8.75
C MET A 1 19.12 -2.01 8.58
N LYS A 2 18.64 -1.81 7.38
CA LYS A 2 17.54 -0.85 7.12
C LYS A 2 16.23 -1.39 7.69
N LYS A 3 15.38 -0.51 8.19
CA LYS A 3 14.05 -0.85 8.71
C LYS A 3 12.98 -0.59 7.66
N LEU A 4 12.19 -1.60 7.34
CA LEU A 4 11.04 -1.51 6.44
C LEU A 4 9.76 -1.70 7.25
N LEU A 5 8.90 -0.69 7.25
CA LEU A 5 7.53 -0.82 7.75
C LEU A 5 6.61 -1.26 6.61
N VAL A 6 6.05 -2.46 6.72
CA VAL A 6 5.03 -2.95 5.79
C VAL A 6 3.67 -2.89 6.45
N THR A 7 2.67 -2.34 5.77
CA THR A 7 1.30 -2.29 6.28
C THR A 7 0.32 -3.01 5.37
N GLY A 8 -0.80 -3.46 5.93
CA GLY A 8 -1.94 -4.00 5.19
C GLY A 8 -3.22 -3.65 5.93
N PHE A 9 -4.34 -3.69 5.25
CA PHE A 9 -5.63 -3.26 5.81
C PHE A 9 -6.41 -4.41 6.42
N ASP A 10 -7.27 -4.08 7.39
CA ASP A 10 -8.31 -4.95 7.90
C ASP A 10 -9.36 -5.30 6.81
N PRO A 11 -10.22 -6.30 7.03
CA PRO A 11 -11.32 -6.59 6.13
C PRO A 11 -12.30 -5.43 6.01
N PHE A 12 -12.85 -5.21 4.81
CA PHE A 12 -13.83 -4.17 4.52
C PHE A 12 -14.88 -4.65 3.51
N ASN A 13 -15.96 -3.91 3.37
CA ASN A 13 -17.03 -4.18 2.40
C ASN A 13 -17.57 -5.61 2.46
N GLY A 14 -17.77 -6.14 3.69
CA GLY A 14 -18.34 -7.47 3.92
C GLY A 14 -17.39 -8.66 3.69
N ASN A 15 -16.14 -8.41 3.32
CA ASN A 15 -15.14 -9.47 3.26
C ASN A 15 -14.72 -9.92 4.67
N THR A 16 -14.33 -11.18 4.80
CA THR A 16 -13.82 -11.74 6.06
C THR A 16 -12.30 -11.62 6.19
N GLU A 17 -11.61 -11.43 5.08
CA GLU A 17 -10.15 -11.32 4.98
C GLU A 17 -9.75 -10.21 4.02
N ASN A 18 -8.54 -9.67 4.21
CA ASN A 18 -7.96 -8.71 3.30
C ASN A 18 -6.61 -9.23 2.79
N PRO A 19 -6.45 -9.50 1.48
CA PRO A 19 -5.22 -10.00 0.89
C PRO A 19 -3.98 -9.16 1.21
N SER A 20 -4.14 -7.85 1.37
CA SER A 20 -3.01 -6.96 1.70
C SER A 20 -2.44 -7.26 3.07
N TRP A 21 -3.29 -7.52 4.07
CA TRP A 21 -2.81 -7.88 5.41
C TRP A 21 -2.28 -9.31 5.44
N LEU A 22 -2.95 -10.26 4.80
CA LEU A 22 -2.46 -11.63 4.71
C LEU A 22 -1.07 -11.69 4.07
N ALA A 23 -0.84 -10.92 3.00
CA ALA A 23 0.46 -10.84 2.35
C ALA A 23 1.52 -10.18 3.26
N ALA A 24 1.18 -9.08 3.94
CA ALA A 24 2.08 -8.44 4.90
C ALA A 24 2.48 -9.40 6.04
N GLN A 25 1.52 -10.14 6.60
CA GLN A 25 1.77 -11.14 7.65
C GLN A 25 2.70 -12.27 7.18
N ALA A 26 2.52 -12.73 5.94
CA ALA A 26 3.27 -13.85 5.38
C ALA A 26 4.69 -13.48 4.92
N LEU A 27 5.05 -12.18 4.83
CA LEU A 27 6.42 -11.78 4.55
C LEU A 27 7.37 -12.29 5.63
N PRO A 28 8.59 -12.73 5.28
CA PRO A 28 9.61 -13.08 6.26
C PRO A 28 10.05 -11.86 7.07
N GLN A 29 10.67 -12.09 8.24
CA GLN A 29 11.20 -11.02 9.08
C GLN A 29 12.34 -10.23 8.43
N ARG A 30 12.95 -10.79 7.38
CA ARG A 30 14.02 -10.16 6.60
C ARG A 30 13.80 -10.40 5.12
N VAL A 31 13.95 -9.34 4.33
CA VAL A 31 13.95 -9.39 2.86
C VAL A 31 15.11 -8.52 2.38
N GLY A 32 16.08 -9.12 1.70
CA GLY A 32 17.29 -8.43 1.31
C GLY A 32 18.02 -7.79 2.50
N GLU A 33 18.26 -6.49 2.42
CA GLU A 33 18.91 -5.71 3.49
C GLU A 33 17.94 -5.19 4.57
N PHE A 34 16.63 -5.45 4.43
CA PHE A 34 15.61 -4.91 5.29
C PHE A 34 15.20 -5.85 6.44
N GLU A 35 15.07 -5.29 7.64
CA GLU A 35 14.30 -5.85 8.74
C GLU A 35 12.83 -5.41 8.58
N VAL A 36 11.91 -6.38 8.47
CA VAL A 36 10.50 -6.14 8.15
C VAL A 36 9.68 -6.04 9.42
N HIS A 37 9.11 -4.87 9.65
CA HIS A 37 8.13 -4.59 10.69
C HIS A 37 6.74 -4.51 10.06
N LYS A 38 5.72 -5.04 10.74
CA LYS A 38 4.38 -5.21 10.17
C LYS A 38 3.35 -4.48 11.01
N LEU A 39 2.40 -3.81 10.34
CA LEU A 39 1.32 -3.09 11.01
C LEU A 39 0.01 -3.28 10.24
N GLN A 40 -1.03 -3.75 10.94
CA GLN A 40 -2.39 -3.78 10.38
C GLN A 40 -3.05 -2.42 10.55
N LEU A 41 -3.69 -1.94 9.49
CA LEU A 41 -4.38 -0.65 9.46
C LEU A 41 -5.91 -0.85 9.41
N PRO A 42 -6.68 0.00 10.08
CA PRO A 42 -8.11 0.07 9.84
C PRO A 42 -8.38 0.65 8.44
N THR A 43 -9.38 0.14 7.73
CA THR A 43 -9.86 0.73 6.48
C THR A 43 -10.74 1.94 6.79
N VAL A 44 -10.11 3.01 7.33
CA VAL A 44 -10.75 4.23 7.79
C VAL A 44 -9.93 5.45 7.37
N TYR A 45 -10.58 6.41 6.70
CA TYR A 45 -9.97 7.66 6.25
C TYR A 45 -9.29 8.43 7.38
N GLY A 46 -8.09 8.93 7.11
CA GLY A 46 -7.28 9.69 8.07
C GLY A 46 -6.69 8.83 9.19
N GLN A 47 -7.47 7.93 9.77
CA GLN A 47 -7.03 7.10 10.90
C GLN A 47 -5.92 6.12 10.49
N ALA A 48 -6.04 5.51 9.32
CA ALA A 48 -5.02 4.59 8.79
C ALA A 48 -3.66 5.30 8.64
N ALA A 49 -3.63 6.46 8.01
CA ALA A 49 -2.39 7.23 7.85
C ALA A 49 -1.83 7.71 9.19
N GLN A 50 -2.68 8.17 10.12
CA GLN A 50 -2.25 8.60 11.44
C GLN A 50 -1.56 7.45 12.20
N MET A 51 -2.14 6.26 12.16
CA MET A 51 -1.56 5.07 12.82
C MET A 51 -0.18 4.72 12.27
N VAL A 52 0.04 4.88 10.96
CA VAL A 52 1.37 4.70 10.35
C VAL A 52 2.35 5.76 10.85
N MET A 53 1.96 7.03 10.89
CA MET A 53 2.81 8.13 11.37
C MET A 53 3.21 7.94 12.83
N ASP A 54 2.28 7.55 13.70
CA ASP A 54 2.53 7.30 15.12
C ASP A 54 3.51 6.13 15.32
N PHE A 55 3.32 5.05 14.56
CA PHE A 55 4.22 3.90 14.62
C PHE A 55 5.61 4.24 14.06
N ALA A 56 5.66 4.97 12.96
CA ALA A 56 6.91 5.41 12.33
C ALA A 56 7.71 6.36 13.23
N ALA A 57 7.06 7.20 14.04
CA ALA A 57 7.73 8.09 15.00
C ALA A 57 8.60 7.31 16.01
N THR A 58 8.14 6.11 16.41
CA THR A 58 8.89 5.22 17.33
C THR A 58 9.87 4.34 16.58
N LEU A 59 9.44 3.73 15.46
CA LEU A 59 10.26 2.79 14.70
C LEU A 59 11.40 3.48 13.96
N GLN A 60 11.16 4.69 13.43
CA GLN A 60 12.06 5.43 12.54
C GLN A 60 12.47 4.56 11.32
N PRO A 61 11.52 4.19 10.44
CA PRO A 61 11.80 3.34 9.30
C PRO A 61 12.52 4.10 8.19
N ASP A 62 13.40 3.40 7.47
CA ASP A 62 14.01 3.91 6.24
C ASP A 62 12.99 3.92 5.10
N VAL A 63 12.10 2.90 5.08
CA VAL A 63 11.07 2.75 4.06
C VAL A 63 9.73 2.40 4.71
N ILE A 64 8.66 3.02 4.21
CA ILE A 64 7.27 2.66 4.49
C ILE A 64 6.64 2.14 3.20
N LEU A 65 6.25 0.88 3.17
CA LEU A 65 5.58 0.23 2.06
C LEU A 65 4.17 -0.18 2.50
N CYS A 66 3.16 0.55 2.04
CA CYS A 66 1.78 0.21 2.30
C CYS A 66 1.25 -0.75 1.24
N LEU A 67 0.45 -1.73 1.67
CA LEU A 67 -0.21 -2.68 0.79
C LEU A 67 -1.73 -2.48 0.85
N GLY A 68 -2.41 -2.62 -0.28
CA GLY A 68 -3.87 -2.56 -0.36
C GLY A 68 -4.43 -3.58 -1.35
N LEU A 69 -5.68 -3.95 -1.20
CA LEU A 69 -6.41 -4.78 -2.15
C LEU A 69 -6.94 -3.90 -3.30
N ALA A 70 -6.63 -4.28 -4.54
CA ALA A 70 -7.29 -3.73 -5.74
C ALA A 70 -8.03 -4.85 -6.47
N GLY A 71 -9.28 -5.07 -6.11
CA GLY A 71 -10.16 -6.00 -6.80
C GLY A 71 -10.29 -5.68 -8.29
N GLY A 72 -10.30 -6.73 -9.12
CA GLY A 72 -10.35 -6.59 -10.57
C GLY A 72 -8.99 -6.38 -11.26
N ARG A 73 -7.89 -6.26 -10.53
CA ARG A 73 -6.52 -6.26 -11.10
C ARG A 73 -5.95 -7.68 -11.11
N ALA A 74 -5.28 -8.04 -12.21
CA ALA A 74 -4.63 -9.35 -12.37
C ALA A 74 -3.14 -9.34 -11.99
N ALA A 75 -2.58 -8.20 -11.62
CA ALA A 75 -1.16 -8.01 -11.36
C ALA A 75 -0.92 -7.33 -10.01
N VAL A 76 0.24 -7.58 -9.41
CA VAL A 76 0.77 -6.81 -8.29
C VAL A 76 1.28 -5.48 -8.83
N THR A 77 0.78 -4.37 -8.30
CA THR A 77 0.96 -3.05 -8.91
C THR A 77 1.53 -2.01 -7.95
N PRO A 78 2.84 -1.69 -8.04
CA PRO A 78 3.40 -0.50 -7.39
C PRO A 78 2.74 0.78 -7.91
N GLU A 79 2.26 1.62 -7.00
CA GLU A 79 1.55 2.87 -7.29
C GLU A 79 2.54 4.02 -7.47
N ARG A 80 2.43 4.72 -8.61
CA ARG A 80 3.31 5.84 -8.94
C ARG A 80 2.96 7.12 -8.19
N VAL A 81 1.67 7.34 -7.89
CA VAL A 81 1.17 8.65 -7.47
C VAL A 81 -0.03 8.53 -6.53
N GLY A 82 -0.05 9.35 -5.49
CA GLY A 82 -1.21 9.66 -4.67
C GLY A 82 -1.74 11.06 -4.99
N ILE A 83 -3.05 11.22 -5.08
CA ILE A 83 -3.72 12.48 -5.45
C ILE A 83 -4.52 13.05 -4.28
N ASN A 84 -4.67 14.37 -4.21
CA ASN A 84 -5.33 15.08 -3.10
C ASN A 84 -6.87 15.04 -3.20
N ILE A 85 -7.44 13.85 -3.32
CA ILE A 85 -8.89 13.65 -3.41
C ILE A 85 -9.34 12.44 -2.59
N ARG A 86 -10.42 12.60 -1.82
CA ARG A 86 -11.27 11.54 -1.27
C ARG A 86 -12.58 11.52 -2.04
N SER A 87 -12.88 10.40 -2.69
CA SER A 87 -14.17 10.21 -3.38
C SER A 87 -14.42 8.72 -3.50
N ALA A 88 -15.54 8.23 -2.94
CA ALA A 88 -15.85 6.80 -2.95
C ALA A 88 -17.34 6.54 -3.04
N SER A 89 -17.70 5.44 -3.72
CA SER A 89 -19.07 4.96 -3.84
C SER A 89 -19.55 4.16 -2.62
N ILE A 90 -18.63 3.76 -1.73
CA ILE A 90 -18.92 3.02 -0.51
C ILE A 90 -18.34 3.75 0.72
N PRO A 91 -18.95 3.62 1.89
CA PRO A 91 -18.36 4.13 3.12
C PRO A 91 -17.13 3.31 3.54
N ASP A 92 -16.29 3.92 4.37
CA ASP A 92 -15.22 3.20 5.07
C ASP A 92 -15.78 2.39 6.27
N ASN A 93 -14.90 1.69 7.01
CA ASN A 93 -15.32 0.88 8.15
C ASN A 93 -15.87 1.69 9.35
N ALA A 94 -15.67 3.01 9.37
CA ALA A 94 -16.28 3.91 10.35
C ALA A 94 -17.56 4.60 9.85
N GLY A 95 -18.02 4.24 8.64
CA GLY A 95 -19.21 4.82 8.02
C GLY A 95 -18.98 6.18 7.35
N GLN A 96 -17.72 6.61 7.19
CA GLN A 96 -17.39 7.86 6.52
C GLN A 96 -17.39 7.65 4.99
N GLN A 97 -18.02 8.56 4.27
CA GLN A 97 -18.05 8.57 2.81
C GLN A 97 -17.83 10.01 2.31
N PHE A 98 -16.97 10.15 1.34
CA PHE A 98 -16.62 11.46 0.76
C PHE A 98 -16.93 11.50 -0.74
N THR A 99 -17.23 12.69 -1.24
CA THR A 99 -17.37 13.01 -2.66
C THR A 99 -16.51 14.23 -2.95
N ASP A 100 -15.48 14.04 -3.78
CA ASP A 100 -14.58 15.09 -4.27
C ASP A 100 -14.01 16.03 -3.18
N ALA A 101 -13.76 15.48 -1.98
CA ALA A 101 -13.19 16.24 -0.89
C ALA A 101 -11.64 16.18 -0.94
N PRO A 102 -10.93 17.27 -0.65
CA PRO A 102 -9.47 17.22 -0.53
C PRO A 102 -9.05 16.41 0.69
N ILE A 103 -7.94 15.66 0.57
CA ILE A 103 -7.29 14.99 1.70
C ILE A 103 -6.69 16.04 2.64
N ILE A 104 -5.90 16.96 2.06
CA ILE A 104 -5.31 18.09 2.77
C ILE A 104 -5.75 19.37 2.07
N PRO A 105 -6.63 20.18 2.69
CA PRO A 105 -7.03 21.47 2.12
C PRO A 105 -5.82 22.36 1.83
N GLY A 106 -5.73 22.86 0.60
CA GLY A 106 -4.61 23.70 0.16
C GLY A 106 -3.29 22.96 -0.10
N GLY A 107 -3.26 21.64 0.09
CA GLY A 107 -2.10 20.81 -0.23
C GLY A 107 -1.88 20.66 -1.74
N PRO A 108 -0.68 20.22 -2.19
CA PRO A 108 -0.39 19.92 -3.59
C PRO A 108 -1.40 18.94 -4.21
N ALA A 109 -1.63 19.06 -5.52
CA ALA A 109 -2.58 18.19 -6.22
C ALA A 109 -2.21 16.70 -6.15
N ALA A 110 -0.91 16.38 -6.09
CA ALA A 110 -0.41 15.00 -6.07
C ALA A 110 1.00 14.92 -5.47
N TYR A 111 1.34 13.71 -4.99
CA TYR A 111 2.72 13.31 -4.65
C TYR A 111 3.09 12.05 -5.40
N PHE A 112 4.28 12.05 -6.01
CA PHE A 112 4.87 10.82 -6.52
C PHE A 112 5.40 9.97 -5.38
N SER A 113 5.29 8.64 -5.52
CA SER A 113 5.97 7.68 -4.65
C SER A 113 7.49 7.93 -4.67
N ALA A 114 8.13 7.86 -3.51
CA ALA A 114 9.58 7.94 -3.40
C ALA A 114 10.28 6.63 -3.82
N LEU A 115 9.53 5.53 -3.99
CA LEU A 115 10.08 4.23 -4.34
C LEU A 115 10.25 4.07 -5.86
N PRO A 116 11.21 3.23 -6.32
CA PRO A 116 11.50 3.00 -7.73
C PRO A 116 10.47 2.08 -8.38
N VAL A 117 9.22 2.53 -8.53
CA VAL A 117 8.06 1.72 -8.94
C VAL A 117 8.27 0.95 -10.26
N THR A 118 9.07 1.49 -11.19
CA THR A 118 9.40 0.81 -12.45
C THR A 118 10.33 -0.39 -12.22
N ALA A 119 11.36 -0.23 -11.38
CA ALA A 119 12.27 -1.32 -11.01
C ALA A 119 11.50 -2.40 -10.23
N MET A 120 10.66 -1.98 -9.26
CA MET A 120 9.81 -2.90 -8.50
C MET A 120 8.91 -3.75 -9.43
N ALA A 121 8.23 -3.13 -10.40
CA ALA A 121 7.38 -3.85 -11.35
C ALA A 121 8.19 -4.80 -12.26
N SER A 122 9.43 -4.46 -12.61
CA SER A 122 10.34 -5.34 -13.35
C SER A 122 10.76 -6.55 -12.51
N ALA A 123 11.19 -6.32 -11.26
CA ALA A 123 11.59 -7.39 -10.34
C ALA A 123 10.44 -8.38 -10.08
N ILE A 124 9.19 -7.89 -9.95
CA ILE A 124 8.01 -8.75 -9.82
C ILE A 124 7.86 -9.66 -11.06
N ARG A 125 7.99 -9.11 -12.27
CA ARG A 125 7.89 -9.91 -13.52
C ARG A 125 9.05 -10.90 -13.66
N GLU A 126 10.24 -10.51 -13.31
CA GLU A 126 11.44 -11.38 -13.31
C GLU A 126 11.29 -12.55 -12.33
N ALA A 127 10.58 -12.33 -11.22
CA ALA A 127 10.19 -13.39 -10.30
C ALA A 127 9.08 -14.31 -10.86
N GLY A 128 8.57 -14.08 -12.08
CA GLY A 128 7.55 -14.90 -12.72
C GLY A 128 6.11 -14.61 -12.24
N VAL A 129 5.89 -13.43 -11.65
CA VAL A 129 4.56 -12.99 -11.19
C VAL A 129 4.09 -11.80 -12.04
N PRO A 130 2.80 -11.69 -12.40
CA PRO A 130 2.29 -10.51 -13.09
C PRO A 130 2.56 -9.23 -12.30
N GLY A 131 3.32 -8.30 -12.88
CA GLY A 131 3.68 -7.02 -12.27
C GLY A 131 3.56 -5.87 -13.25
N ALA A 132 2.96 -4.76 -12.83
CA ALA A 132 2.81 -3.55 -13.66
C ALA A 132 2.84 -2.30 -12.79
N VAL A 133 3.33 -1.19 -13.35
CA VAL A 133 3.22 0.11 -12.67
C VAL A 133 1.79 0.61 -12.78
N SER A 134 1.22 1.06 -11.67
CA SER A 134 -0.07 1.73 -11.63
C SER A 134 0.10 3.25 -11.54
N ASN A 135 -0.72 3.98 -12.27
CA ASN A 135 -0.75 5.44 -12.26
C ASN A 135 -1.96 6.01 -11.48
N THR A 136 -2.66 5.17 -10.73
CA THR A 136 -3.75 5.62 -9.86
C THR A 136 -4.00 4.62 -8.72
N ALA A 137 -3.92 5.11 -7.49
CA ALA A 137 -4.32 4.37 -6.29
C ALA A 137 -5.83 4.46 -6.02
N GLY A 138 -6.60 5.03 -6.96
CA GLY A 138 -8.00 5.35 -6.76
C GLY A 138 -8.18 6.61 -5.90
N THR A 139 -9.32 6.69 -5.20
CA THR A 139 -9.69 7.83 -4.36
C THR A 139 -10.30 7.38 -3.02
N TYR A 140 -10.13 6.10 -2.67
CA TYR A 140 -10.55 5.51 -1.41
C TYR A 140 -9.41 5.58 -0.37
N VAL A 141 -9.50 4.83 0.72
CA VAL A 141 -8.56 4.86 1.86
C VAL A 141 -7.11 4.57 1.45
N CYS A 142 -6.87 3.76 0.41
CA CYS A 142 -5.51 3.49 -0.09
C CYS A 142 -4.82 4.76 -0.61
N ASN A 143 -5.52 5.54 -1.40
CA ASN A 143 -5.02 6.83 -1.89
C ASN A 143 -4.86 7.86 -0.76
N ASP A 144 -5.80 7.87 0.20
CA ASP A 144 -5.71 8.72 1.40
C ASP A 144 -4.41 8.45 2.17
N VAL A 145 -4.09 7.18 2.42
CA VAL A 145 -2.86 6.78 3.10
C VAL A 145 -1.63 7.16 2.28
N LEU A 146 -1.58 6.80 0.99
CA LEU A 146 -0.43 7.09 0.14
C LEU A 146 -0.16 8.60 0.08
N TYR A 147 -1.19 9.40 -0.22
CA TYR A 147 -1.04 10.86 -0.32
C TYR A 147 -0.60 11.47 1.01
N THR A 148 -1.28 11.12 2.12
CA THR A 148 -1.00 11.69 3.45
C THR A 148 0.42 11.37 3.90
N LEU A 149 0.88 10.13 3.71
CA LEU A 149 2.23 9.73 4.10
C LEU A 149 3.29 10.40 3.21
N CYS A 150 3.08 10.46 1.88
CA CYS A 150 3.98 11.19 0.99
C CYS A 150 4.08 12.68 1.36
N HIS A 151 2.97 13.31 1.79
CA HIS A 151 2.97 14.68 2.28
C HIS A 151 3.75 14.81 3.59
N HIS A 152 3.48 13.93 4.57
CA HIS A 152 4.10 13.98 5.90
C HIS A 152 5.61 13.76 5.85
N PHE A 153 6.06 12.80 5.05
CA PHE A 153 7.48 12.46 4.93
C PHE A 153 8.22 13.23 3.81
N ALA A 154 7.56 14.19 3.14
CA ALA A 154 8.22 15.03 2.14
C ALA A 154 9.43 15.75 2.74
N GLY A 155 10.60 15.62 2.07
CA GLY A 155 11.86 16.23 2.52
C GLY A 155 12.55 15.51 3.70
N THR A 156 12.02 14.38 4.17
CA THR A 156 12.69 13.52 5.16
C THR A 156 13.52 12.42 4.47
N GLN A 157 14.22 11.59 5.25
CA GLN A 157 14.96 10.44 4.75
C GLN A 157 14.07 9.20 4.55
N THR A 158 12.89 9.17 5.17
CA THR A 158 11.97 8.03 5.05
C THR A 158 11.29 8.03 3.68
N GLN A 159 11.48 6.95 2.94
CA GLN A 159 10.84 6.75 1.63
C GLN A 159 9.47 6.11 1.77
N VAL A 160 8.47 6.60 1.04
CA VAL A 160 7.09 6.11 1.10
C VAL A 160 6.65 5.58 -0.26
N GLY A 161 5.98 4.44 -0.25
CA GLY A 161 5.32 3.89 -1.42
C GLY A 161 4.14 2.99 -1.08
N PHE A 162 3.46 2.53 -2.12
CA PHE A 162 2.26 1.71 -2.03
C PHE A 162 2.26 0.64 -3.12
N ILE A 163 1.81 -0.58 -2.77
CA ILE A 163 1.55 -1.65 -3.73
C ILE A 163 0.11 -2.13 -3.56
N HIS A 164 -0.62 -2.20 -4.65
CA HIS A 164 -1.88 -2.93 -4.69
C HIS A 164 -1.67 -4.39 -5.08
N VAL A 165 -2.35 -5.28 -4.37
CA VAL A 165 -2.36 -6.72 -4.62
C VAL A 165 -3.74 -7.15 -5.10
N PRO A 166 -3.84 -8.21 -5.95
CA PRO A 166 -5.11 -8.79 -6.39
C PRO A 166 -5.89 -9.48 -5.27
N TYR A 167 -7.10 -9.94 -5.59
CA TYR A 167 -7.81 -10.94 -4.80
C TYR A 167 -6.99 -12.21 -4.62
N ILE A 168 -7.25 -12.95 -3.56
CA ILE A 168 -6.83 -14.34 -3.41
C ILE A 168 -7.89 -15.30 -3.98
N PRO A 169 -7.53 -16.57 -4.33
CA PRO A 169 -8.48 -17.56 -4.78
C PRO A 169 -9.68 -17.72 -3.82
N GLY A 170 -10.89 -17.73 -4.39
CA GLY A 170 -12.15 -17.82 -3.64
C GLY A 170 -12.73 -16.47 -3.18
N GLN A 171 -12.02 -15.36 -3.35
CA GLN A 171 -12.50 -14.03 -2.98
C GLN A 171 -13.07 -13.24 -4.16
N GLY A 172 -12.51 -13.40 -5.35
CA GLY A 172 -12.94 -12.71 -6.57
C GLY A 172 -12.03 -12.99 -7.76
N GLU A 173 -12.38 -12.41 -8.91
CA GLU A 173 -11.61 -12.56 -10.16
C GLU A 173 -11.26 -11.18 -10.74
N PRO A 174 -10.08 -11.05 -11.39
CA PRO A 174 -8.97 -12.00 -11.37
C PRO A 174 -8.34 -12.12 -9.99
N ASN A 175 -7.69 -13.25 -9.70
CA ASN A 175 -7.02 -13.48 -8.42
C ASN A 175 -5.56 -13.97 -8.60
N LEU A 176 -4.81 -13.96 -7.50
CA LEU A 176 -3.44 -14.44 -7.44
C LEU A 176 -3.26 -15.22 -6.12
N PRO A 177 -2.66 -16.42 -6.14
CA PRO A 177 -2.33 -17.14 -4.92
C PRO A 177 -1.51 -16.28 -3.95
N LEU A 178 -1.79 -16.38 -2.66
CA LEU A 178 -1.07 -15.62 -1.63
C LEU A 178 0.44 -15.85 -1.69
N THR A 179 0.87 -17.07 -1.98
CA THR A 179 2.29 -17.43 -2.16
C THR A 179 2.96 -16.63 -3.28
N ASP A 180 2.26 -16.43 -4.40
CA ASP A 180 2.77 -15.66 -5.53
C ASP A 180 2.77 -14.15 -5.22
N THR A 181 1.76 -13.68 -4.49
CA THR A 181 1.73 -12.30 -3.97
C THR A 181 2.93 -12.04 -3.06
N VAL A 182 3.20 -12.93 -2.10
CA VAL A 182 4.37 -12.80 -1.20
C VAL A 182 5.68 -12.85 -1.97
N LYS A 183 5.82 -13.74 -2.96
CA LYS A 183 6.98 -13.82 -3.84
C LYS A 183 7.20 -12.51 -4.59
N ALA A 184 6.13 -11.93 -5.15
CA ALA A 184 6.17 -10.63 -5.81
C ALA A 184 6.62 -9.50 -4.89
N LEU A 185 6.10 -9.48 -3.65
CA LEU A 185 6.47 -8.47 -2.66
C LEU A 185 7.94 -8.60 -2.24
N CYS A 186 8.45 -9.82 -2.04
CA CYS A 186 9.87 -10.03 -1.74
C CYS A 186 10.74 -9.48 -2.87
N ALA A 187 10.44 -9.83 -4.14
CA ALA A 187 11.19 -9.31 -5.29
C ALA A 187 11.12 -7.77 -5.39
N ALA A 188 9.96 -7.18 -5.14
CA ALA A 188 9.81 -5.73 -5.14
C ALA A 188 10.64 -5.06 -4.03
N ILE A 189 10.66 -5.64 -2.82
CA ILE A 189 11.45 -5.12 -1.69
C ILE A 189 12.95 -5.26 -1.94
N GLU A 190 13.40 -6.36 -2.52
CA GLU A 190 14.81 -6.58 -2.87
C GLU A 190 15.33 -5.61 -3.95
N SER A 191 14.43 -4.98 -4.70
CA SER A 191 14.77 -3.99 -5.72
C SER A 191 14.87 -2.54 -5.19
N LEU A 192 14.65 -2.33 -3.87
CA LEU A 192 14.78 -1.04 -3.19
C LEU A 192 16.24 -0.79 -2.81
#